data_3f5744d3c8b6a724c12a3e9667d0889e
#
_entry.id   3f5744d3c8b6a724c12a3e9667d0889e
#
_cell.length_a   1.000
_cell.length_b   1.000
_cell.length_c   1.000
_cell.angle_alpha   90.00
_cell.angle_beta   90.00
_cell.angle_gamma   90.00
#
_symmetry.space_group_name_H-M   'P 1'
#
loop_
_entity.id
_entity.type
_entity.pdbx_description
1 polymer ?
#
loop_
_entity_poly.entity_id
_entity_poly.type
_entity_poly.pdbx_seq_one_letter_code
_entity_poly.pdbx_strand_id
1 'polypeptide(L)'
;MGKRTRWDSDSTSEDEQPSRHRLSQRSLLRAPPVVPATAASPAAASVPDVQPARSLTPLSHNFYLFGCRSVDSYARIGKIDEGTYGVVSKARDAETGDVVALKQVKMSADASQEGFPITALREANVLLALDHPNIVQVREMVVGSTPDKIYMVMDYAENDLKHVMQTKMKAPWLQSEVKYLLQQLLSAMAYMHDRWYIHRDLKTSNLLYDARGVLKVCDFGLARKYGSPLRTYTQLVVTLWYRAPELLLGAKKYSTAVDMWSIGCIFAEMLLMKPLFTGRGELDQTDQIFKLLGAPNEQNWPGVDQDVPDANVSVRGKWPKHSRLREKFPLAATISGSGCSLSKAGFDLLSRMLALSPRERISAKDALAHEYFQESPPPKQQELMPTFPA
;
A
#
# COMPACT_ATOMS: atom_id res chain seq x y z
N MET A 1 51.84 36.68 25.80
CA MET A 1 52.12 37.46 24.61
C MET A 1 51.09 37.06 23.59
N GLY A 2 49.99 37.73 23.41
CA GLY A 2 49.76 39.05 22.82
C GLY A 2 49.62 38.87 21.30
N LYS A 3 48.54 39.12 20.64
CA LYS A 3 47.64 40.31 20.58
C LYS A 3 46.34 39.99 19.82
N ARG A 4 45.23 40.58 20.31
CA ARG A 4 43.97 40.87 19.60
C ARG A 4 44.16 41.94 18.52
N THR A 5 43.26 41.93 17.49
CA THR A 5 42.65 43.13 16.87
C THR A 5 41.39 42.67 16.14
N ARG A 6 40.33 43.04 16.44
CA ARG A 6 39.15 43.90 16.41
C ARG A 6 39.25 45.02 15.37
N TRP A 7 38.28 45.06 14.43
CA TRP A 7 37.68 46.28 13.86
C TRP A 7 36.20 46.04 13.59
N ASP A 8 35.42 46.92 14.22
CA ASP A 8 34.00 47.18 14.09
C ASP A 8 33.73 48.28 13.05
N SER A 9 32.41 48.41 12.75
CA SER A 9 31.67 49.61 12.24
C SER A 9 31.83 49.89 10.74
N ASP A 10 30.81 50.31 10.00
CA ASP A 10 29.64 51.14 10.30
C ASP A 10 28.54 50.97 9.21
N SER A 11 27.33 51.10 9.71
CA SER A 11 26.08 51.64 9.18
C SER A 11 26.11 52.48 7.91
N THR A 12 25.12 52.29 7.02
CA THR A 12 24.18 53.38 6.65
C THR A 12 22.91 52.80 6.02
N SER A 13 21.82 53.32 6.54
CA SER A 13 20.42 53.26 6.08
C SER A 13 20.23 53.97 4.74
N GLU A 14 19.31 53.46 3.91
CA GLU A 14 18.41 54.34 3.17
C GLU A 14 17.11 53.65 2.83
N ASP A 15 16.03 54.32 3.24
CA ASP A 15 14.63 54.07 2.93
C ASP A 15 14.34 54.23 1.45
N GLU A 16 13.51 53.37 0.90
CA GLU A 16 12.52 53.79 -0.11
C GLU A 16 11.28 52.90 -0.10
N GLN A 17 10.16 53.48 0.28
CA GLN A 17 8.78 53.04 0.12
C GLN A 17 8.13 53.74 -1.09
N PRO A 18 6.89 53.45 -1.42
CA PRO A 18 6.46 52.63 -2.57
C PRO A 18 5.67 53.46 -3.60
N SER A 19 5.62 53.08 -4.82
CA SER A 19 4.72 53.65 -5.81
C SER A 19 3.45 52.83 -6.03
N ARG A 20 2.34 53.41 -5.58
CA ARG A 20 0.97 53.04 -5.95
C ARG A 20 0.74 53.38 -7.43
N HIS A 21 0.20 52.41 -8.18
CA HIS A 21 -0.63 52.74 -9.34
C HIS A 21 -2.02 52.10 -9.22
N ARG A 22 -2.98 52.97 -9.31
CA ARG A 22 -4.43 52.82 -9.27
C ARG A 22 -4.99 52.38 -10.63
N LEU A 23 -6.10 51.63 -10.55
CA LEU A 23 -7.33 51.73 -11.38
C LEU A 23 -7.17 51.20 -12.83
N SER A 24 -8.11 50.43 -13.33
CA SER A 24 -9.59 50.45 -13.42
C SER A 24 -9.97 49.23 -14.26
N GLN A 25 -11.03 48.61 -14.23
CA GLN A 25 -12.40 48.87 -14.51
C GLN A 25 -13.21 47.54 -14.45
N ARG A 26 -14.30 47.60 -13.82
CA ARG A 26 -15.54 46.87 -13.95
C ARG A 26 -15.82 46.32 -15.36
N SER A 27 -16.21 45.04 -15.44
CA SER A 27 -17.24 44.62 -16.36
C SER A 27 -18.31 43.80 -15.63
N LEU A 28 -19.48 44.35 -15.61
CA LEU A 28 -20.75 43.85 -15.17
C LEU A 28 -21.20 42.72 -16.10
N LEU A 29 -21.41 41.53 -15.60
CA LEU A 29 -22.18 40.50 -16.32
C LEU A 29 -23.65 40.53 -15.84
N ARG A 30 -24.47 40.79 -16.79
CA ARG A 30 -25.93 40.94 -16.79
C ARG A 30 -26.62 39.61 -16.48
N ALA A 31 -27.60 39.64 -15.57
CA ALA A 31 -28.53 38.55 -15.35
C ALA A 31 -29.57 38.46 -16.50
N PRO A 32 -30.03 37.25 -16.84
CA PRO A 32 -31.10 37.09 -17.83
C PRO A 32 -32.48 37.39 -17.21
N PRO A 33 -33.46 37.78 -18.05
CA PRO A 33 -34.76 38.29 -17.59
C PRO A 33 -35.71 37.20 -17.12
N VAL A 34 -36.48 37.53 -16.09
CA VAL A 34 -37.62 36.76 -15.57
C VAL A 34 -38.81 36.92 -16.51
N VAL A 35 -39.41 35.83 -16.93
CA VAL A 35 -40.70 35.79 -17.67
C VAL A 35 -41.83 35.45 -16.70
N PRO A 36 -42.97 36.16 -16.72
CA PRO A 36 -44.05 35.90 -15.77
C PRO A 36 -44.90 34.71 -16.19
N ALA A 37 -45.26 33.89 -15.18
CA ALA A 37 -46.18 32.76 -15.36
C ALA A 37 -47.62 33.22 -15.47
N THR A 38 -48.25 32.82 -16.55
CA THR A 38 -49.74 32.88 -16.69
C THR A 38 -50.37 31.62 -16.15
N ALA A 39 -51.39 31.82 -15.33
CA ALA A 39 -52.20 30.77 -14.75
C ALA A 39 -53.08 30.08 -15.77
N ALA A 40 -53.14 28.76 -15.74
CA ALA A 40 -54.27 27.98 -16.23
C ALA A 40 -54.39 26.72 -15.38
N SER A 41 -55.50 26.59 -14.70
CA SER A 41 -55.92 25.36 -14.00
C SER A 41 -56.66 24.46 -15.02
N PRO A 42 -56.44 23.15 -14.96
CA PRO A 42 -57.55 22.23 -15.13
C PRO A 42 -57.54 21.02 -14.23
N ALA A 43 -58.73 20.74 -13.75
CA ALA A 43 -59.39 19.44 -13.52
C ALA A 43 -58.66 18.35 -12.75
N ALA A 44 -59.30 17.96 -11.66
CA ALA A 44 -59.08 16.79 -10.84
C ALA A 44 -59.02 15.49 -11.65
N ALA A 45 -57.87 14.77 -11.52
CA ALA A 45 -57.78 13.37 -11.85
C ALA A 45 -57.47 12.57 -10.57
N SER A 46 -58.19 11.48 -10.37
CA SER A 46 -58.21 10.58 -9.23
C SER A 46 -56.81 10.03 -8.92
N VAL A 47 -56.44 10.17 -7.63
CA VAL A 47 -55.20 9.61 -7.06
C VAL A 47 -55.41 8.11 -6.85
N PRO A 48 -54.51 7.23 -7.33
CA PRO A 48 -54.53 5.83 -6.92
C PRO A 48 -53.98 5.68 -5.50
N ASP A 49 -54.63 4.80 -4.77
CA ASP A 49 -54.41 4.42 -3.38
C ASP A 49 -52.93 4.04 -3.15
N VAL A 50 -52.17 4.91 -2.49
CA VAL A 50 -50.78 4.64 -2.07
C VAL A 50 -50.88 3.88 -0.74
N GLN A 51 -50.50 2.60 -0.79
CA GLN A 51 -50.30 1.80 0.42
C GLN A 51 -49.29 2.51 1.36
N PRO A 52 -49.49 2.47 2.68
CA PRO A 52 -48.63 3.16 3.63
C PRO A 52 -47.21 2.57 3.56
N ALA A 53 -46.26 3.43 3.27
CA ALA A 53 -44.84 3.14 3.34
C ALA A 53 -44.49 2.48 4.69
N ARG A 54 -43.79 1.34 4.63
CA ARG A 54 -43.24 0.70 5.82
C ARG A 54 -42.51 1.74 6.65
N SER A 55 -42.88 1.82 7.93
CA SER A 55 -42.27 2.73 8.91
C SER A 55 -40.77 2.47 8.98
N LEU A 56 -40.00 3.36 8.39
CA LEU A 56 -38.57 3.45 8.65
C LEU A 56 -38.40 3.89 10.10
N THR A 57 -37.98 3.00 10.96
CA THR A 57 -37.47 3.37 12.29
C THR A 57 -36.42 4.44 12.14
N PRO A 58 -36.45 5.55 12.90
CA PRO A 58 -35.47 6.60 12.75
C PRO A 58 -34.10 6.08 13.15
N LEU A 59 -33.23 5.93 12.18
CA LEU A 59 -31.80 5.76 12.40
C LEU A 59 -31.31 7.01 13.12
N SER A 60 -30.92 6.87 14.38
CA SER A 60 -30.40 7.91 15.24
C SER A 60 -29.29 8.70 14.55
N HIS A 61 -29.41 9.98 14.58
CA HIS A 61 -28.64 11.16 14.19
C HIS A 61 -27.12 11.01 13.96
N ASN A 62 -26.67 10.08 13.14
CA ASN A 62 -25.28 10.09 12.65
C ASN A 62 -25.24 10.68 11.23
N PHE A 63 -25.11 12.00 11.15
CA PHE A 63 -25.11 12.79 9.92
C PHE A 63 -24.07 12.29 8.88
N TYR A 64 -22.99 11.63 9.35
CA TYR A 64 -21.91 11.09 8.51
C TYR A 64 -22.29 9.80 7.76
N LEU A 65 -23.38 9.15 8.12
CA LEU A 65 -23.83 7.89 7.53
C LEU A 65 -25.07 8.06 6.62
N PHE A 66 -25.45 9.32 6.38
CA PHE A 66 -26.61 9.63 5.55
C PHE A 66 -26.32 9.21 4.10
N GLY A 67 -27.11 8.28 3.59
CA GLY A 67 -26.94 7.74 2.23
C GLY A 67 -26.19 6.39 2.15
N CYS A 68 -25.63 5.87 3.25
CA CYS A 68 -25.02 4.53 3.26
C CYS A 68 -26.12 3.45 3.23
N ARG A 69 -25.91 2.40 2.42
CA ARG A 69 -26.79 1.20 2.41
C ARG A 69 -26.67 0.43 3.74
N SER A 70 -27.70 -0.36 4.06
CA SER A 70 -27.62 -1.31 5.17
C SER A 70 -26.72 -2.51 4.81
N VAL A 71 -25.97 -3.03 5.79
CA VAL A 71 -25.24 -4.28 5.66
C VAL A 71 -26.16 -5.48 5.37
N ASP A 72 -27.45 -5.36 5.67
CA ASP A 72 -28.45 -6.40 5.42
C ASP A 72 -28.74 -6.60 3.92
N SER A 73 -28.31 -5.65 3.06
CA SER A 73 -28.27 -5.83 1.60
C SER A 73 -27.24 -6.87 1.15
N TYR A 74 -26.39 -7.34 2.06
CA TYR A 74 -25.35 -8.31 1.81
C TYR A 74 -25.60 -9.63 2.57
N ALA A 75 -25.97 -10.67 1.85
CA ALA A 75 -26.12 -12.01 2.43
C ALA A 75 -24.75 -12.61 2.79
N ARG A 76 -24.46 -12.77 4.08
CA ARG A 76 -23.20 -13.35 4.55
C ARG A 76 -23.13 -14.85 4.19
N ILE A 77 -22.04 -15.26 3.55
CA ILE A 77 -21.77 -16.65 3.16
C ILE A 77 -20.89 -17.33 4.19
N GLY A 78 -19.85 -16.66 4.69
CA GLY A 78 -18.91 -17.23 5.63
C GLY A 78 -17.89 -16.21 6.14
N LYS A 79 -17.17 -16.58 7.19
CA LYS A 79 -16.05 -15.79 7.73
C LYS A 79 -14.78 -16.15 6.96
N ILE A 80 -14.02 -15.13 6.55
CA ILE A 80 -12.73 -15.30 5.85
C ILE A 80 -11.59 -15.21 6.85
N ASP A 81 -11.55 -14.12 7.62
CA ASP A 81 -10.44 -13.82 8.55
C ASP A 81 -10.94 -13.05 9.78
N GLU A 82 -10.18 -13.15 10.88
CA GLU A 82 -10.36 -12.32 12.06
C GLU A 82 -9.00 -11.89 12.58
N GLY A 83 -8.67 -10.65 12.32
CA GLY A 83 -7.37 -10.06 12.67
C GLY A 83 -7.48 -8.85 13.59
N THR A 84 -6.33 -8.20 13.74
CA THR A 84 -6.18 -6.97 14.54
C THR A 84 -7.09 -5.85 14.05
N TYR A 85 -7.35 -5.80 12.75
CA TYR A 85 -8.09 -4.71 12.09
C TYR A 85 -9.59 -4.97 11.93
N GLY A 86 -10.10 -6.14 12.27
CA GLY A 86 -11.52 -6.46 12.18
C GLY A 86 -11.79 -7.90 11.77
N VAL A 87 -13.07 -8.18 11.57
CA VAL A 87 -13.58 -9.44 11.02
C VAL A 87 -13.87 -9.23 9.54
N VAL A 88 -13.33 -10.10 8.68
CA VAL A 88 -13.62 -10.10 7.25
C VAL A 88 -14.52 -11.29 6.93
N SER A 89 -15.63 -11.02 6.25
CA SER A 89 -16.62 -12.02 5.88
C SER A 89 -16.83 -12.02 4.36
N LYS A 90 -17.02 -13.22 3.78
CA LYS A 90 -17.51 -13.36 2.41
C LYS A 90 -19.02 -13.13 2.40
N ALA A 91 -19.49 -12.31 1.48
CA ALA A 91 -20.92 -12.03 1.35
C ALA A 91 -21.32 -11.91 -0.12
N ARG A 92 -22.62 -11.96 -0.37
CA ARG A 92 -23.22 -11.76 -1.69
C ARG A 92 -24.11 -10.53 -1.64
N ASP A 93 -23.92 -9.61 -2.54
CA ASP A 93 -24.83 -8.48 -2.74
C ASP A 93 -26.18 -9.04 -3.23
N ALA A 94 -27.26 -8.69 -2.52
CA ALA A 94 -28.61 -9.17 -2.84
C ALA A 94 -29.18 -8.53 -4.12
N GLU A 95 -28.67 -7.36 -4.51
CA GLU A 95 -29.14 -6.64 -5.71
C GLU A 95 -28.38 -7.09 -6.98
N THR A 96 -27.05 -7.15 -6.91
CA THR A 96 -26.21 -7.47 -8.07
C THR A 96 -25.86 -8.94 -8.20
N GLY A 97 -25.94 -9.70 -7.11
CA GLY A 97 -25.49 -11.10 -7.02
C GLY A 97 -23.98 -11.26 -6.86
N ASP A 98 -23.23 -10.17 -6.86
CA ASP A 98 -21.77 -10.17 -6.76
C ASP A 98 -21.29 -10.72 -5.42
N VAL A 99 -20.17 -11.46 -5.46
CA VAL A 99 -19.47 -11.88 -4.26
C VAL A 99 -18.47 -10.80 -3.85
N VAL A 100 -18.54 -10.39 -2.59
CA VAL A 100 -17.73 -9.31 -2.01
C VAL A 100 -17.11 -9.75 -0.68
N ALA A 101 -16.10 -9.00 -0.25
CA ALA A 101 -15.54 -9.08 1.10
C ALA A 101 -16.12 -7.93 1.96
N LEU A 102 -16.71 -8.29 3.10
CA LEU A 102 -17.18 -7.34 4.11
C LEU A 102 -16.16 -7.27 5.24
N LYS A 103 -15.44 -6.18 5.35
CA LYS A 103 -14.51 -5.92 6.46
C LYS A 103 -15.20 -5.06 7.51
N GLN A 104 -15.48 -5.63 8.67
CA GLN A 104 -16.02 -4.89 9.80
C GLN A 104 -14.94 -3.98 10.39
N VAL A 105 -15.23 -2.70 10.51
CA VAL A 105 -14.37 -1.76 11.20
C VAL A 105 -14.47 -1.99 12.70
N LYS A 106 -13.34 -2.32 13.36
CA LYS A 106 -13.31 -2.43 14.82
C LYS A 106 -13.40 -1.03 15.43
N MET A 107 -14.47 -0.78 16.17
CA MET A 107 -14.61 0.37 17.04
C MET A 107 -14.00 0.03 18.41
N SER A 108 -13.28 0.95 19.04
CA SER A 108 -12.83 0.77 20.42
C SER A 108 -14.03 0.72 21.36
N ALA A 109 -13.89 0.06 22.52
CA ALA A 109 -14.96 0.02 23.53
C ALA A 109 -15.39 1.43 23.99
N ASP A 110 -14.46 2.39 23.91
CA ASP A 110 -14.68 3.81 24.23
C ASP A 110 -15.03 4.66 22.99
N ALA A 111 -15.47 4.03 21.91
CA ALA A 111 -15.80 4.73 20.63
C ALA A 111 -16.85 5.84 20.79
N SER A 112 -17.70 5.78 21.84
CA SER A 112 -18.63 6.86 22.19
C SER A 112 -17.91 8.15 22.59
N GLN A 113 -16.67 8.07 23.07
CA GLN A 113 -15.84 9.22 23.48
C GLN A 113 -14.77 9.58 22.44
N GLU A 114 -14.17 8.59 21.79
CA GLU A 114 -13.04 8.77 20.85
C GLU A 114 -13.50 8.96 19.39
N GLY A 115 -14.75 8.63 19.06
CA GLY A 115 -15.30 8.72 17.70
C GLY A 115 -14.81 7.58 16.78
N PHE A 116 -14.85 7.82 15.47
CA PHE A 116 -14.49 6.84 14.47
C PHE A 116 -12.97 6.59 14.45
N PRO A 117 -12.49 5.33 14.37
CA PRO A 117 -11.06 5.01 14.39
C PRO A 117 -10.29 5.68 13.25
N ILE A 118 -9.30 6.50 13.59
CA ILE A 118 -8.48 7.23 12.61
C ILE A 118 -7.78 6.27 11.63
N THR A 119 -7.44 5.06 12.08
CA THR A 119 -6.82 4.03 11.23
C THR A 119 -7.77 3.55 10.14
N ALA A 120 -9.03 3.32 10.46
CA ALA A 120 -10.05 2.90 9.51
C ALA A 120 -10.42 4.01 8.53
N LEU A 121 -10.57 5.27 9.01
CA LEU A 121 -10.74 6.43 8.13
C LEU A 121 -9.58 6.59 7.15
N ARG A 122 -8.38 6.38 7.61
CA ARG A 122 -7.19 6.47 6.77
C ARG A 122 -7.16 5.37 5.71
N GLU A 123 -7.42 4.13 6.11
CA GLU A 123 -7.51 3.00 5.18
C GLU A 123 -8.57 3.26 4.11
N ALA A 124 -9.78 3.65 4.50
CA ALA A 124 -10.85 3.99 3.57
C ALA A 124 -10.46 5.14 2.63
N ASN A 125 -9.90 6.23 3.16
CA ASN A 125 -9.48 7.38 2.35
C ASN A 125 -8.38 7.04 1.36
N VAL A 126 -7.41 6.19 1.75
CA VAL A 126 -6.36 5.73 0.83
C VAL A 126 -6.97 4.89 -0.27
N LEU A 127 -7.81 3.92 0.06
CA LEU A 127 -8.43 3.02 -0.91
C LEU A 127 -9.39 3.75 -1.86
N LEU A 128 -10.14 4.73 -1.37
CA LEU A 128 -11.01 5.57 -2.22
C LEU A 128 -10.22 6.50 -3.17
N ALA A 129 -8.97 6.81 -2.82
CA ALA A 129 -8.09 7.64 -3.66
C ALA A 129 -7.28 6.82 -4.70
N LEU A 130 -7.28 5.50 -4.58
CA LEU A 130 -6.48 4.61 -5.41
C LEU A 130 -7.41 3.74 -6.28
N ASP A 131 -7.38 3.97 -7.59
CA ASP A 131 -8.10 3.18 -8.60
C ASP A 131 -7.08 2.49 -9.53
N HIS A 132 -6.87 1.19 -9.30
CA HIS A 132 -5.91 0.39 -10.07
C HIS A 132 -6.31 -1.09 -10.07
N PRO A 133 -6.20 -1.82 -11.20
CA PRO A 133 -6.62 -3.22 -11.30
C PRO A 133 -5.93 -4.16 -10.31
N ASN A 134 -4.71 -3.85 -9.90
CA ASN A 134 -3.94 -4.64 -8.94
C ASN A 134 -3.95 -4.06 -7.51
N ILE A 135 -4.91 -3.21 -7.19
CA ILE A 135 -5.21 -2.75 -5.83
C ILE A 135 -6.65 -3.15 -5.50
N VAL A 136 -6.87 -3.62 -4.29
CA VAL A 136 -8.23 -3.93 -3.80
C VAL A 136 -9.06 -2.64 -3.79
N GLN A 137 -10.26 -2.69 -4.36
CA GLN A 137 -11.17 -1.54 -4.36
C GLN A 137 -12.18 -1.63 -3.23
N VAL A 138 -12.45 -0.49 -2.60
CA VAL A 138 -13.62 -0.30 -1.74
C VAL A 138 -14.77 0.14 -2.63
N ARG A 139 -15.82 -0.68 -2.71
CA ARG A 139 -17.02 -0.40 -3.50
C ARG A 139 -17.91 0.63 -2.81
N GLU A 140 -18.14 0.42 -1.51
CA GLU A 140 -18.91 1.32 -0.66
C GLU A 140 -18.65 1.07 0.83
N MET A 141 -19.16 1.98 1.65
CA MET A 141 -19.27 1.82 3.10
C MET A 141 -20.72 1.54 3.45
N VAL A 142 -20.98 0.53 4.29
CA VAL A 142 -22.33 0.16 4.73
C VAL A 142 -22.42 0.13 6.24
N VAL A 143 -23.63 0.27 6.75
CA VAL A 143 -23.92 0.39 8.18
C VAL A 143 -24.74 -0.79 8.67
N GLY A 144 -24.44 -1.23 9.90
CA GLY A 144 -25.19 -2.25 10.59
C GLY A 144 -26.39 -1.68 11.35
N SER A 145 -27.03 -2.54 12.14
CA SER A 145 -28.17 -2.18 13.00
C SER A 145 -27.86 -1.16 14.10
N THR A 146 -26.57 -0.97 14.41
CA THR A 146 -26.10 -0.02 15.42
C THR A 146 -25.03 0.89 14.82
N PRO A 147 -24.89 2.15 15.27
CA PRO A 147 -23.96 3.14 14.69
C PRO A 147 -22.49 2.75 14.78
N ASP A 148 -22.15 1.85 15.67
CA ASP A 148 -20.80 1.28 15.86
C ASP A 148 -20.45 0.15 14.90
N LYS A 149 -21.43 -0.35 14.14
CA LYS A 149 -21.25 -1.42 13.16
C LYS A 149 -21.12 -0.85 11.75
N ILE A 150 -19.90 -0.56 11.36
CA ILE A 150 -19.60 -0.06 10.03
C ILE A 150 -18.74 -1.10 9.29
N TYR A 151 -19.03 -1.27 8.01
CA TYR A 151 -18.34 -2.25 7.16
C TYR A 151 -17.86 -1.58 5.89
N MET A 152 -16.66 -1.99 5.43
CA MET A 152 -16.16 -1.71 4.08
C MET A 152 -16.53 -2.88 3.18
N VAL A 153 -17.21 -2.60 2.07
CA VAL A 153 -17.49 -3.55 1.01
C VAL A 153 -16.34 -3.49 0.01
N MET A 154 -15.65 -4.59 -0.18
CA MET A 154 -14.45 -4.65 -1.01
C MET A 154 -14.52 -5.79 -2.02
N ASP A 155 -13.65 -5.74 -3.02
CA ASP A 155 -13.43 -6.86 -3.92
C ASP A 155 -13.06 -8.12 -3.15
N TYR A 156 -13.66 -9.24 -3.57
CA TYR A 156 -13.34 -10.57 -3.04
C TYR A 156 -12.32 -11.28 -3.93
N ALA A 157 -11.37 -11.94 -3.30
CA ALA A 157 -10.49 -12.89 -3.95
C ALA A 157 -10.46 -14.20 -3.16
N GLU A 158 -10.27 -15.31 -3.85
CA GLU A 158 -10.39 -16.66 -3.27
C GLU A 158 -9.28 -16.98 -2.28
N ASN A 159 -8.06 -16.47 -2.52
CA ASN A 159 -6.89 -16.81 -1.74
C ASN A 159 -5.97 -15.57 -1.58
N ASP A 160 -5.10 -15.62 -0.60
CA ASP A 160 -3.88 -14.81 -0.57
C ASP A 160 -2.69 -15.61 -1.11
N LEU A 161 -1.65 -14.90 -1.54
CA LEU A 161 -0.48 -15.51 -2.20
C LEU A 161 0.29 -16.45 -1.26
N LYS A 162 0.34 -16.13 0.05
CA LYS A 162 0.98 -16.97 1.06
C LYS A 162 0.24 -18.31 1.17
N HIS A 163 -1.09 -18.27 1.28
CA HIS A 163 -1.92 -19.47 1.36
C HIS A 163 -1.77 -20.32 0.10
N VAL A 164 -1.80 -19.70 -1.10
CA VAL A 164 -1.55 -20.38 -2.37
C VAL A 164 -0.24 -21.13 -2.33
N MET A 165 0.86 -20.45 -2.02
CA MET A 165 2.21 -21.06 -2.03
C MET A 165 2.37 -22.16 -0.98
N GLN A 166 1.76 -22.01 0.20
CA GLN A 166 1.97 -22.95 1.31
C GLN A 166 1.06 -24.17 1.26
N THR A 167 -0.16 -24.04 0.71
CA THR A 167 -1.20 -25.08 0.83
C THR A 167 -1.76 -25.57 -0.50
N LYS A 168 -1.86 -24.73 -1.50
CA LYS A 168 -2.51 -25.08 -2.77
C LYS A 168 -1.54 -25.57 -3.83
N MET A 169 -0.32 -25.07 -3.85
CA MET A 169 0.68 -25.42 -4.85
C MET A 169 1.40 -26.73 -4.51
N LYS A 170 1.53 -27.60 -5.52
CA LYS A 170 2.31 -28.85 -5.45
C LYS A 170 3.71 -28.70 -6.05
N ALA A 171 3.94 -27.68 -6.84
CA ALA A 171 5.21 -27.39 -7.50
C ALA A 171 5.51 -25.87 -7.40
N PRO A 172 6.78 -25.46 -7.46
CA PRO A 172 7.14 -24.04 -7.49
C PRO A 172 6.57 -23.33 -8.71
N TRP A 173 6.42 -22.01 -8.59
CA TRP A 173 6.05 -21.15 -9.71
C TRP A 173 7.02 -21.28 -10.88
N LEU A 174 6.50 -21.27 -12.10
CA LEU A 174 7.32 -21.11 -13.30
C LEU A 174 7.88 -19.67 -13.36
N GLN A 175 9.04 -19.51 -14.01
CA GLN A 175 9.64 -18.17 -14.16
C GLN A 175 8.70 -17.17 -14.85
N SER A 176 7.92 -17.61 -15.86
CA SER A 176 6.92 -16.79 -16.53
C SER A 176 5.76 -16.37 -15.62
N GLU A 177 5.37 -17.22 -14.67
CA GLU A 177 4.35 -16.92 -13.66
C GLU A 177 4.86 -15.92 -12.63
N VAL A 178 6.09 -16.13 -12.13
CA VAL A 178 6.74 -15.18 -11.22
C VAL A 178 6.86 -13.80 -11.88
N LYS A 179 7.29 -13.73 -13.15
CA LYS A 179 7.37 -12.47 -13.90
C LYS A 179 6.02 -11.78 -13.97
N TYR A 180 4.96 -12.50 -14.28
CA TYR A 180 3.62 -11.93 -14.39
C TYR A 180 3.10 -11.40 -13.04
N LEU A 181 3.24 -12.16 -11.95
CA LEU A 181 2.86 -11.74 -10.61
C LEU A 181 3.66 -10.52 -10.15
N LEU A 182 4.97 -10.53 -10.40
CA LEU A 182 5.86 -9.42 -10.03
C LEU A 182 5.53 -8.15 -10.82
N GLN A 183 5.16 -8.24 -12.11
CA GLN A 183 4.72 -7.09 -12.90
C GLN A 183 3.44 -6.47 -12.35
N GLN A 184 2.46 -7.28 -11.96
CA GLN A 184 1.23 -6.80 -11.36
C GLN A 184 1.50 -6.06 -10.04
N LEU A 185 2.34 -6.64 -9.16
CA LEU A 185 2.74 -6.02 -7.91
C LEU A 185 3.47 -4.69 -8.14
N LEU A 186 4.45 -4.67 -9.04
CA LEU A 186 5.20 -3.47 -9.39
C LEU A 186 4.32 -2.38 -10.02
N SER A 187 3.32 -2.77 -10.85
CA SER A 187 2.37 -1.83 -11.43
C SER A 187 1.54 -1.14 -10.36
N ALA A 188 0.99 -1.90 -9.39
CA ALA A 188 0.27 -1.34 -8.26
C ALA A 188 1.16 -0.39 -7.45
N MET A 189 2.40 -0.77 -7.18
CA MET A 189 3.30 0.03 -6.36
C MET A 189 3.82 1.27 -7.08
N ALA A 190 4.10 1.20 -8.39
CA ALA A 190 4.44 2.38 -9.18
C ALA A 190 3.29 3.40 -9.16
N TYR A 191 2.05 2.93 -9.34
CA TYR A 191 0.85 3.76 -9.26
C TYR A 191 0.67 4.42 -7.89
N MET A 192 0.90 3.69 -6.78
CA MET A 192 0.84 4.22 -5.43
C MET A 192 1.94 5.27 -5.16
N HIS A 193 3.18 4.94 -5.52
CA HIS A 193 4.34 5.78 -5.28
C HIS A 193 4.25 7.10 -6.05
N ASP A 194 3.74 7.08 -7.29
CA ASP A 194 3.48 8.29 -8.08
C ASP A 194 2.42 9.21 -7.44
N ARG A 195 1.52 8.64 -6.63
CA ARG A 195 0.50 9.39 -5.86
C ARG A 195 0.93 9.73 -4.45
N TRP A 196 2.22 9.57 -4.15
CA TRP A 196 2.82 9.89 -2.86
C TRP A 196 2.32 9.03 -1.69
N TYR A 197 1.95 7.77 -1.95
CA TYR A 197 1.61 6.81 -0.92
C TYR A 197 2.68 5.74 -0.75
N ILE A 198 2.97 5.37 0.51
CA ILE A 198 3.81 4.23 0.90
C ILE A 198 2.92 3.22 1.60
N HIS A 199 3.02 1.94 1.23
CA HIS A 199 2.21 0.86 1.81
C HIS A 199 2.67 0.48 3.21
N ARG A 200 3.95 0.20 3.39
CA ARG A 200 4.67 -0.11 4.64
C ARG A 200 4.40 -1.49 5.26
N ASP A 201 3.47 -2.28 4.74
CA ASP A 201 3.18 -3.64 5.21
C ASP A 201 3.00 -4.63 4.05
N LEU A 202 3.86 -4.54 3.04
CA LEU A 202 3.85 -5.53 1.97
C LEU A 202 4.39 -6.86 2.47
N LYS A 203 3.60 -7.90 2.27
CA LYS A 203 3.89 -9.31 2.58
C LYS A 203 2.99 -10.20 1.73
N THR A 204 3.33 -11.46 1.59
CA THR A 204 2.59 -12.40 0.73
C THR A 204 1.14 -12.63 1.18
N SER A 205 0.83 -12.47 2.48
CA SER A 205 -0.56 -12.52 2.98
C SER A 205 -1.39 -11.26 2.67
N ASN A 206 -0.75 -10.14 2.30
CA ASN A 206 -1.42 -8.91 1.87
C ASN A 206 -1.51 -8.79 0.34
N LEU A 207 -1.24 -9.89 -0.36
CA LEU A 207 -1.38 -10.02 -1.81
C LEU A 207 -2.47 -11.05 -2.11
N LEU A 208 -3.63 -10.57 -2.49
CA LEU A 208 -4.76 -11.41 -2.86
C LEU A 208 -4.56 -11.96 -4.28
N TYR A 209 -5.01 -13.17 -4.49
CA TYR A 209 -4.95 -13.87 -5.78
C TYR A 209 -6.32 -14.40 -6.13
N ASP A 210 -6.90 -13.94 -7.23
CA ASP A 210 -8.23 -14.33 -7.66
C ASP A 210 -8.22 -15.54 -8.63
N ALA A 211 -9.40 -16.09 -8.88
CA ALA A 211 -9.59 -17.24 -9.77
C ALA A 211 -9.23 -16.93 -11.25
N ARG A 212 -8.96 -15.68 -11.61
CA ARG A 212 -8.57 -15.25 -12.96
C ARG A 212 -7.06 -15.03 -13.10
N GLY A 213 -6.29 -15.31 -12.05
CA GLY A 213 -4.85 -15.06 -12.04
C GLY A 213 -4.46 -13.60 -11.76
N VAL A 214 -5.40 -12.78 -11.28
CA VAL A 214 -5.13 -11.39 -10.93
C VAL A 214 -4.64 -11.27 -9.50
N LEU A 215 -3.53 -10.57 -9.34
CA LEU A 215 -2.98 -10.20 -8.04
C LEU A 215 -3.48 -8.81 -7.64
N LYS A 216 -3.96 -8.67 -6.39
CA LYS A 216 -4.39 -7.39 -5.82
C LYS A 216 -3.73 -7.14 -4.48
N VAL A 217 -3.13 -5.95 -4.33
CA VAL A 217 -2.59 -5.49 -3.03
C VAL A 217 -3.74 -5.10 -2.13
N CYS A 218 -3.71 -5.54 -0.86
CA CYS A 218 -4.70 -5.24 0.16
C CYS A 218 -4.05 -4.79 1.48
N ASP A 219 -4.88 -4.42 2.46
CA ASP A 219 -4.50 -3.99 3.81
C ASP A 219 -3.67 -2.69 3.86
N PHE A 220 -4.35 -1.58 3.66
CA PHE A 220 -3.78 -0.22 3.68
C PHE A 220 -3.80 0.44 5.06
N GLY A 221 -4.07 -0.31 6.14
CA GLY A 221 -4.15 0.22 7.51
C GLY A 221 -2.88 0.95 7.96
N LEU A 222 -1.73 0.52 7.47
CA LEU A 222 -0.43 1.15 7.72
C LEU A 222 0.01 2.13 6.64
N ALA A 223 -0.71 2.27 5.53
CA ALA A 223 -0.34 3.17 4.45
C ALA A 223 -0.26 4.63 4.90
N ARG A 224 0.65 5.39 4.32
CA ARG A 224 0.83 6.82 4.61
C ARG A 224 1.11 7.60 3.34
N LYS A 225 0.58 8.82 3.31
CA LYS A 225 1.02 9.81 2.34
C LYS A 225 2.38 10.35 2.78
N TYR A 226 3.36 10.31 1.88
CA TYR A 226 4.67 10.88 2.11
C TYR A 226 4.80 12.22 1.37
N GLY A 227 5.87 12.97 1.60
CA GLY A 227 6.09 14.27 0.97
C GLY A 227 7.56 14.64 0.99
N SER A 228 7.89 15.71 0.30
CA SER A 228 9.22 16.30 0.35
C SER A 228 9.12 17.65 1.11
N PRO A 229 9.89 17.85 2.19
CA PRO A 229 10.85 16.92 2.80
C PRO A 229 10.18 15.73 3.52
N LEU A 230 10.91 14.62 3.66
CA LEU A 230 10.43 13.43 4.37
C LEU A 230 10.11 13.77 5.83
N ARG A 231 8.93 13.33 6.29
CA ARG A 231 8.50 13.48 7.69
C ARG A 231 9.03 12.32 8.53
N THR A 232 9.10 12.54 9.85
CA THR A 232 9.33 11.47 10.81
C THR A 232 8.08 10.62 10.93
N TYR A 233 8.22 9.30 10.80
CA TYR A 233 7.13 8.35 10.94
C TYR A 233 7.31 7.51 12.20
N THR A 234 6.18 7.04 12.76
CA THR A 234 6.21 6.12 13.92
C THR A 234 6.88 4.81 13.54
N GLN A 235 7.69 4.26 14.46
CA GLN A 235 8.19 2.90 14.33
C GLN A 235 7.02 1.92 14.26
N LEU A 236 7.07 1.02 13.30
CA LEU A 236 5.97 0.14 12.96
C LEU A 236 6.08 -1.18 13.70
N VAL A 237 4.96 -1.62 14.25
CA VAL A 237 4.75 -3.02 14.64
C VAL A 237 4.25 -3.77 13.39
N VAL A 238 5.18 -4.15 12.49
CA VAL A 238 4.86 -4.81 11.22
C VAL A 238 5.55 -6.17 11.18
N THR A 239 5.04 -7.05 10.32
CA THR A 239 5.66 -8.36 10.06
C THR A 239 7.15 -8.18 9.76
N LEU A 240 7.97 -8.69 10.65
CA LEU A 240 9.40 -8.44 10.71
C LEU A 240 10.16 -8.91 9.46
N TRP A 241 9.71 -10.00 8.84
CA TRP A 241 10.42 -10.72 7.78
C TRP A 241 10.62 -9.92 6.48
N TYR A 242 9.75 -8.92 6.25
CA TYR A 242 9.79 -8.07 5.03
C TYR A 242 10.26 -6.65 5.33
N ARG A 243 10.71 -6.39 6.58
CA ARG A 243 11.10 -5.06 7.01
C ARG A 243 12.49 -4.70 6.47
N ALA A 244 12.59 -3.51 5.89
CA ALA A 244 13.83 -2.99 5.33
C ALA A 244 14.89 -2.72 6.41
N PRO A 245 16.20 -2.88 6.09
CA PRO A 245 17.28 -2.75 7.07
C PRO A 245 17.34 -1.37 7.71
N GLU A 246 17.07 -0.30 6.99
CA GLU A 246 17.02 1.05 7.56
C GLU A 246 15.98 1.18 8.68
N LEU A 247 14.82 0.52 8.55
CA LEU A 247 13.79 0.52 9.59
C LEU A 247 14.21 -0.33 10.80
N LEU A 248 14.87 -1.45 10.59
CA LEU A 248 15.41 -2.31 11.66
C LEU A 248 16.51 -1.59 12.45
N LEU A 249 17.25 -0.70 11.79
CA LEU A 249 18.30 0.11 12.38
C LEU A 249 17.77 1.44 12.96
N GLY A 250 16.45 1.66 12.96
CA GLY A 250 15.82 2.79 13.63
C GLY A 250 15.73 4.08 12.82
N ALA A 251 15.85 4.04 11.49
CA ALA A 251 15.69 5.22 10.66
C ALA A 251 14.32 5.88 10.89
N LYS A 252 14.35 7.17 11.20
CA LYS A 252 13.14 7.99 11.44
C LYS A 252 12.55 8.55 10.15
N LYS A 253 13.36 8.68 9.10
CA LYS A 253 12.96 9.19 7.78
C LYS A 253 13.17 8.09 6.74
N TYR A 254 12.15 7.76 6.00
CA TYR A 254 12.21 6.73 4.96
C TYR A 254 11.24 7.05 3.81
N SER A 255 11.46 6.43 2.67
CA SER A 255 10.76 6.68 1.42
C SER A 255 10.07 5.41 0.91
N THR A 256 9.62 5.44 -0.34
CA THR A 256 9.10 4.29 -1.09
C THR A 256 10.08 3.11 -1.19
N ALA A 257 11.36 3.36 -0.92
CA ALA A 257 12.39 2.32 -0.91
C ALA A 257 12.09 1.18 0.08
N VAL A 258 11.36 1.45 1.17
CA VAL A 258 10.98 0.38 2.13
C VAL A 258 10.02 -0.63 1.50
N ASP A 259 9.10 -0.19 0.65
CA ASP A 259 8.20 -1.07 -0.09
C ASP A 259 8.98 -1.88 -1.13
N MET A 260 9.96 -1.27 -1.81
CA MET A 260 10.81 -1.97 -2.78
C MET A 260 11.63 -3.10 -2.16
N TRP A 261 12.11 -2.90 -0.93
CA TRP A 261 12.72 -3.98 -0.15
C TRP A 261 11.75 -5.14 0.09
N SER A 262 10.55 -4.82 0.55
CA SER A 262 9.50 -5.83 0.79
C SER A 262 9.15 -6.60 -0.49
N ILE A 263 9.07 -5.91 -1.65
CA ILE A 263 8.87 -6.54 -2.96
C ILE A 263 10.04 -7.47 -3.30
N GLY A 264 11.27 -7.06 -3.03
CA GLY A 264 12.45 -7.93 -3.21
C GLY A 264 12.37 -9.20 -2.36
N CYS A 265 11.91 -9.09 -1.11
CA CYS A 265 11.66 -10.26 -0.25
C CYS A 265 10.54 -11.16 -0.81
N ILE A 266 9.44 -10.57 -1.30
CA ILE A 266 8.32 -11.30 -1.92
C ILE A 266 8.77 -11.99 -3.21
N PHE A 267 9.55 -11.30 -4.05
CA PHE A 267 10.12 -11.90 -5.26
C PHE A 267 10.99 -13.12 -4.94
N ALA A 268 11.88 -12.98 -3.96
CA ALA A 268 12.68 -14.10 -3.47
C ALA A 268 11.82 -15.24 -2.91
N GLU A 269 10.74 -14.92 -2.19
CA GLU A 269 9.81 -15.90 -1.62
C GLU A 269 9.05 -16.67 -2.70
N MET A 270 8.59 -16.02 -3.76
CA MET A 270 7.96 -16.69 -4.91
C MET A 270 8.91 -17.71 -5.56
N LEU A 271 10.21 -17.41 -5.64
CA LEU A 271 11.20 -18.30 -6.20
C LEU A 271 11.55 -19.46 -5.26
N LEU A 272 11.63 -19.20 -3.95
CA LEU A 272 12.05 -20.16 -2.93
C LEU A 272 10.89 -20.97 -2.36
N MET A 273 9.63 -20.57 -2.59
CA MET A 273 8.42 -21.10 -1.95
C MET A 273 8.46 -21.00 -0.40
N LYS A 274 9.30 -20.13 0.13
CA LYS A 274 9.45 -19.84 1.56
C LYS A 274 10.06 -18.44 1.76
N PRO A 275 9.78 -17.79 2.88
CA PRO A 275 10.33 -16.46 3.16
C PRO A 275 11.85 -16.42 3.08
N LEU A 276 12.39 -15.32 2.57
CA LEU A 276 13.85 -15.12 2.42
C LEU A 276 14.53 -14.98 3.79
N PHE A 277 13.91 -14.23 4.70
CA PHE A 277 14.33 -13.99 6.06
C PHE A 277 13.22 -14.33 7.03
N THR A 278 13.55 -14.93 8.18
CA THR A 278 12.57 -15.41 9.18
C THR A 278 13.03 -15.08 10.61
N GLY A 279 13.50 -13.85 10.81
CA GLY A 279 14.00 -13.39 12.10
C GLY A 279 12.93 -13.49 13.21
N ARG A 280 13.36 -13.91 14.40
CA ARG A 280 12.51 -14.01 15.60
C ARG A 280 12.34 -12.68 16.31
N GLY A 281 13.23 -11.73 16.04
CA GLY A 281 13.24 -10.38 16.55
C GLY A 281 14.09 -9.48 15.65
N GLU A 282 14.10 -8.17 15.91
CA GLU A 282 14.77 -7.19 15.03
C GLU A 282 16.27 -7.45 14.88
N LEU A 283 16.95 -7.85 15.98
CA LEU A 283 18.37 -8.19 15.94
C LEU A 283 18.64 -9.45 15.11
N ASP A 284 17.81 -10.50 15.26
CA ASP A 284 17.95 -11.72 14.48
C ASP A 284 17.63 -11.49 13.01
N GLN A 285 16.63 -10.67 12.71
CA GLN A 285 16.29 -10.28 11.33
C GLN A 285 17.46 -9.53 10.68
N THR A 286 18.02 -8.56 11.38
CA THR A 286 19.20 -7.79 10.94
C THR A 286 20.42 -8.70 10.70
N ASP A 287 20.66 -9.63 11.62
CA ASP A 287 21.74 -10.62 11.50
C ASP A 287 21.56 -11.50 10.27
N GLN A 288 20.36 -12.00 9.98
CA GLN A 288 20.07 -12.79 8.78
C GLN A 288 20.27 -11.99 7.49
N ILE A 289 19.85 -10.73 7.46
CA ILE A 289 20.03 -9.83 6.32
C ILE A 289 21.54 -9.64 6.03
N PHE A 290 22.30 -9.26 7.05
CA PHE A 290 23.72 -8.96 6.85
C PHE A 290 24.59 -10.21 6.65
N LYS A 291 24.17 -11.38 7.15
CA LYS A 291 24.78 -12.66 6.80
C LYS A 291 24.62 -13.01 5.31
N LEU A 292 23.50 -12.62 4.72
CA LEU A 292 23.23 -12.90 3.30
C LEU A 292 23.78 -11.81 2.38
N LEU A 293 23.57 -10.54 2.71
CA LEU A 293 23.88 -9.42 1.82
C LEU A 293 25.22 -8.74 2.12
N GLY A 294 25.89 -9.15 3.19
CA GLY A 294 27.13 -8.54 3.65
C GLY A 294 26.90 -7.45 4.70
N ALA A 295 27.96 -7.14 5.46
CA ALA A 295 27.95 -6.05 6.41
C ALA A 295 27.76 -4.70 5.71
N PRO A 296 26.95 -3.77 6.27
CA PRO A 296 26.83 -2.42 5.72
C PRO A 296 28.20 -1.70 5.79
N ASN A 297 28.58 -1.05 4.72
CA ASN A 297 29.82 -0.30 4.57
C ASN A 297 29.67 0.78 3.50
N GLU A 298 30.66 1.66 3.35
CA GLU A 298 30.62 2.75 2.36
C GLU A 298 30.52 2.31 0.90
N GLN A 299 30.75 1.04 0.56
CA GLN A 299 30.58 0.53 -0.80
C GLN A 299 29.16 0.07 -1.11
N ASN A 300 28.45 -0.53 -0.13
CA ASN A 300 27.11 -1.07 -0.31
C ASN A 300 26.01 -0.25 0.39
N TRP A 301 26.41 0.72 1.23
CA TRP A 301 25.52 1.70 1.83
C TRP A 301 26.28 3.01 2.14
N PRO A 302 26.53 3.84 1.12
CA PRO A 302 27.20 5.14 1.31
C PRO A 302 26.44 6.02 2.31
N GLY A 303 27.15 6.51 3.32
CA GLY A 303 26.56 7.38 4.36
C GLY A 303 25.66 6.65 5.35
N VAL A 304 25.85 5.37 5.58
CA VAL A 304 25.04 4.58 6.52
C VAL A 304 24.96 5.19 7.91
N ASP A 305 26.06 5.75 8.42
CA ASP A 305 26.09 6.38 9.75
C ASP A 305 25.24 7.67 9.81
N GLN A 306 24.98 8.31 8.67
CA GLN A 306 24.08 9.49 8.57
C GLN A 306 22.61 9.08 8.46
N ASP A 307 22.33 8.00 7.72
CA ASP A 307 20.96 7.49 7.51
C ASP A 307 20.39 6.84 8.79
N VAL A 308 21.25 6.23 9.61
CA VAL A 308 20.89 5.51 10.84
C VAL A 308 21.85 5.82 12.00
N PRO A 309 21.90 7.07 12.46
CA PRO A 309 22.90 7.55 13.42
C PRO A 309 22.80 6.85 14.79
N ASP A 310 21.61 6.39 15.16
CA ASP A 310 21.37 5.73 16.45
C ASP A 310 21.66 4.20 16.38
N ALA A 311 21.96 3.70 15.19
CA ALA A 311 22.28 2.28 15.03
C ALA A 311 23.67 1.98 15.58
N ASN A 312 23.70 1.18 16.64
CA ASN A 312 24.95 0.66 17.18
C ASN A 312 25.49 -0.41 16.21
N VAL A 313 25.98 0.04 15.03
CA VAL A 313 26.54 -0.81 13.97
C VAL A 313 27.90 -1.39 14.39
N SER A 314 28.31 -1.17 15.65
CA SER A 314 29.56 -1.65 16.24
C SER A 314 29.71 -3.18 16.30
N VAL A 315 28.71 -3.94 15.82
CA VAL A 315 28.81 -5.38 15.61
C VAL A 315 29.42 -5.73 14.24
N ARG A 316 30.10 -4.78 13.61
CA ARG A 316 30.71 -4.86 12.26
C ARG A 316 31.70 -6.03 12.03
N GLY A 317 31.98 -6.83 13.03
CA GLY A 317 33.01 -7.88 12.92
C GLY A 317 32.53 -9.28 12.53
N LYS A 318 31.23 -9.55 12.50
CA LYS A 318 30.68 -10.92 12.41
C LYS A 318 30.08 -11.30 11.04
N TRP A 319 29.88 -10.35 10.14
CA TRP A 319 29.22 -10.57 8.84
C TRP A 319 30.22 -10.60 7.68
N PRO A 320 29.92 -11.31 6.58
CA PRO A 320 30.75 -11.31 5.39
C PRO A 320 30.86 -9.90 4.79
N LYS A 321 31.99 -9.61 4.15
CA LYS A 321 32.22 -8.32 3.48
C LYS A 321 31.42 -8.19 2.17
N HIS A 322 31.08 -9.31 1.55
CA HIS A 322 30.41 -9.37 0.26
C HIS A 322 29.09 -10.13 0.35
N SER A 323 28.16 -9.78 -0.54
CA SER A 323 26.87 -10.45 -0.66
C SER A 323 27.06 -11.91 -1.09
N ARG A 324 26.32 -12.79 -0.40
CA ARG A 324 26.19 -14.22 -0.71
C ARG A 324 24.85 -14.54 -1.41
N LEU A 325 24.14 -13.51 -1.89
CA LEU A 325 22.84 -13.66 -2.51
C LEU A 325 22.89 -14.61 -3.72
N ARG A 326 23.99 -14.56 -4.50
CA ARG A 326 24.19 -15.43 -5.66
C ARG A 326 24.32 -16.92 -5.29
N GLU A 327 24.79 -17.24 -4.10
CA GLU A 327 24.82 -18.64 -3.62
C GLU A 327 23.40 -19.19 -3.43
N LYS A 328 22.45 -18.33 -3.03
CA LYS A 328 21.05 -18.69 -2.81
C LYS A 328 20.24 -18.73 -4.11
N PHE A 329 20.61 -17.93 -5.10
CA PHE A 329 19.98 -17.86 -6.43
C PHE A 329 21.02 -18.09 -7.52
N PRO A 330 21.41 -19.36 -7.80
CA PRO A 330 22.40 -19.69 -8.82
C PRO A 330 21.91 -19.33 -10.23
N LEU A 331 22.84 -19.21 -11.18
CA LEU A 331 22.51 -18.97 -12.60
C LEU A 331 21.73 -20.16 -13.18
N ALA A 332 20.71 -19.84 -13.98
CA ALA A 332 19.83 -20.83 -14.60
C ALA A 332 20.58 -21.86 -15.47
N ALA A 333 21.72 -21.51 -16.04
CA ALA A 333 22.57 -22.39 -16.83
C ALA A 333 23.36 -23.42 -16.00
N THR A 334 23.43 -23.26 -14.67
CA THR A 334 24.39 -24.03 -13.83
C THR A 334 23.75 -25.25 -13.17
N ILE A 335 22.39 -25.29 -13.04
CA ILE A 335 21.71 -26.38 -12.34
C ILE A 335 20.44 -26.77 -13.09
N SER A 336 20.45 -27.91 -13.77
CA SER A 336 19.24 -28.55 -14.28
C SER A 336 18.37 -29.01 -13.12
N GLY A 337 17.23 -28.38 -12.90
CA GLY A 337 16.17 -28.88 -12.02
C GLY A 337 15.95 -28.14 -10.68
N SER A 338 16.65 -27.08 -10.36
CA SER A 338 16.37 -26.31 -9.14
C SER A 338 15.47 -25.11 -9.46
N GLY A 339 14.27 -25.06 -8.86
CA GLY A 339 13.29 -23.98 -9.05
C GLY A 339 13.75 -22.58 -8.60
N CYS A 340 14.91 -22.47 -7.96
CA CYS A 340 15.47 -21.23 -7.42
C CYS A 340 16.48 -20.54 -8.35
N SER A 341 16.71 -21.06 -9.57
CA SER A 341 17.70 -20.47 -10.50
C SER A 341 17.16 -19.19 -11.13
N LEU A 342 18.00 -18.16 -11.21
CA LEU A 342 17.67 -16.88 -11.86
C LEU A 342 18.61 -16.60 -13.03
N SER A 343 18.07 -16.00 -14.08
CA SER A 343 18.88 -15.39 -15.14
C SER A 343 19.80 -14.29 -14.60
N LYS A 344 20.71 -13.81 -15.43
CA LYS A 344 21.55 -12.67 -15.05
C LYS A 344 20.71 -11.41 -14.79
N ALA A 345 19.73 -11.13 -15.65
CA ALA A 345 18.82 -10.00 -15.50
C ALA A 345 17.89 -10.16 -14.26
N GLY A 346 17.35 -11.35 -14.04
CA GLY A 346 16.51 -11.60 -12.84
C GLY A 346 17.29 -11.42 -11.54
N PHE A 347 18.54 -11.86 -11.51
CA PHE A 347 19.41 -11.64 -10.35
C PHE A 347 19.79 -10.16 -10.16
N ASP A 348 20.04 -9.43 -11.25
CA ASP A 348 20.30 -7.99 -11.17
C ASP A 348 19.10 -7.25 -10.57
N LEU A 349 17.89 -7.52 -11.09
CA LEU A 349 16.66 -6.94 -10.55
C LEU A 349 16.48 -7.23 -9.06
N LEU A 350 16.62 -8.50 -8.66
CA LEU A 350 16.52 -8.90 -7.24
C LEU A 350 17.56 -8.17 -6.38
N SER A 351 18.81 -8.09 -6.86
CA SER A 351 19.90 -7.42 -6.15
C SER A 351 19.64 -5.92 -5.96
N ARG A 352 19.09 -5.26 -6.98
CA ARG A 352 18.71 -3.83 -6.90
C ARG A 352 17.51 -3.59 -5.99
N MET A 353 16.57 -4.54 -5.89
CA MET A 353 15.46 -4.45 -4.92
C MET A 353 15.95 -4.65 -3.49
N LEU A 354 16.94 -5.50 -3.29
CA LEU A 354 17.55 -5.82 -2.00
C LEU A 354 18.85 -5.03 -1.72
N ALA A 355 19.06 -3.90 -2.40
CA ALA A 355 20.17 -3.01 -2.08
C ALA A 355 20.02 -2.50 -0.64
N LEU A 356 21.11 -2.55 0.15
CA LEU A 356 21.09 -2.10 1.55
C LEU A 356 20.83 -0.60 1.63
N SER A 357 21.49 0.18 0.77
CA SER A 357 21.27 1.62 0.65
C SER A 357 19.88 1.91 0.08
N PRO A 358 18.99 2.62 0.81
CA PRO A 358 17.68 3.00 0.30
C PRO A 358 17.74 3.90 -0.95
N ARG A 359 18.84 4.66 -1.11
CA ARG A 359 19.04 5.58 -2.24
C ARG A 359 19.42 4.86 -3.53
N GLU A 360 20.08 3.71 -3.41
CA GLU A 360 20.48 2.87 -4.54
C GLU A 360 19.43 1.83 -4.91
N ARG A 361 18.42 1.67 -4.07
CA ARG A 361 17.33 0.71 -4.31
C ARG A 361 16.48 1.15 -5.49
N ILE A 362 16.24 0.23 -6.44
CA ILE A 362 15.49 0.49 -7.67
C ILE A 362 14.06 0.96 -7.34
N SER A 363 13.53 1.91 -8.12
CA SER A 363 12.12 2.33 -8.01
C SER A 363 11.18 1.30 -8.66
N ALA A 364 9.89 1.31 -8.28
CA ALA A 364 8.90 0.43 -8.88
C ALA A 364 8.75 0.68 -10.40
N LYS A 365 8.85 1.93 -10.83
CA LYS A 365 8.78 2.34 -12.23
C LYS A 365 9.97 1.80 -13.04
N ASP A 366 11.20 1.95 -12.52
CA ASP A 366 12.39 1.47 -13.20
C ASP A 366 12.45 -0.07 -13.19
N ALA A 367 11.96 -0.69 -12.11
CA ALA A 367 11.84 -2.14 -12.02
C ALA A 367 10.89 -2.72 -13.08
N LEU A 368 9.76 -2.06 -13.38
CA LEU A 368 8.84 -2.46 -14.46
C LEU A 368 9.49 -2.40 -15.85
N ALA A 369 10.42 -1.47 -16.06
CA ALA A 369 11.14 -1.30 -17.33
C ALA A 369 12.36 -2.23 -17.45
N HIS A 370 12.65 -3.04 -16.41
CA HIS A 370 13.85 -3.85 -16.34
C HIS A 370 13.88 -4.97 -17.39
N GLU A 371 15.06 -5.28 -17.93
CA GLU A 371 15.28 -6.30 -18.97
C GLU A 371 14.80 -7.70 -18.58
N TYR A 372 14.71 -8.02 -17.29
CA TYR A 372 14.18 -9.29 -16.79
C TYR A 372 12.81 -9.64 -17.34
N PHE A 373 11.96 -8.65 -17.57
CA PHE A 373 10.61 -8.87 -18.12
C PHE A 373 10.59 -9.02 -19.65
N GLN A 374 11.70 -8.66 -20.33
CA GLN A 374 11.82 -8.72 -21.77
C GLN A 374 12.53 -10.00 -22.25
N GLU A 375 13.28 -10.65 -21.38
CA GLU A 375 13.99 -11.91 -21.70
C GLU A 375 13.04 -13.13 -21.70
N SER A 376 13.43 -14.19 -22.38
CA SER A 376 12.71 -15.48 -22.37
C SER A 376 12.92 -16.24 -21.04
N PRO A 377 11.88 -16.91 -20.49
CA PRO A 377 10.50 -16.86 -20.93
C PRO A 377 9.84 -15.49 -20.61
N PRO A 378 8.98 -14.95 -21.46
CA PRO A 378 8.23 -13.74 -21.17
C PRO A 378 7.25 -13.95 -20.00
N PRO A 379 6.73 -12.87 -19.39
CA PRO A 379 5.63 -12.97 -18.45
C PRO A 379 4.47 -13.76 -19.02
N LYS A 380 3.87 -14.63 -18.21
CA LYS A 380 2.76 -15.49 -18.62
C LYS A 380 1.52 -14.63 -18.88
N GLN A 381 0.69 -15.03 -19.85
CA GLN A 381 -0.61 -14.38 -20.06
C GLN A 381 -1.58 -14.72 -18.94
N GLN A 382 -2.47 -13.80 -18.62
CA GLN A 382 -3.40 -13.93 -17.49
C GLN A 382 -4.24 -15.21 -17.59
N GLU A 383 -4.76 -15.51 -18.77
CA GLU A 383 -5.64 -16.64 -19.03
C GLU A 383 -4.96 -18.01 -18.81
N LEU A 384 -3.63 -18.01 -18.83
CA LEU A 384 -2.82 -19.23 -18.63
C LEU A 384 -2.31 -19.36 -17.19
N MET A 385 -2.60 -18.39 -16.32
CA MET A 385 -2.19 -18.48 -14.93
C MET A 385 -2.91 -19.63 -14.21
N PRO A 386 -2.22 -20.31 -13.26
CA PRO A 386 -2.88 -21.38 -12.51
C PRO A 386 -4.01 -20.81 -11.66
N THR A 387 -5.13 -21.54 -11.59
CA THR A 387 -6.29 -21.17 -10.79
C THR A 387 -6.39 -22.07 -9.58
N PHE A 388 -6.76 -21.50 -8.44
CA PHE A 388 -6.89 -22.21 -7.18
C PHE A 388 -8.31 -22.00 -6.64
N PRO A 389 -9.16 -23.03 -6.61
CA PRO A 389 -10.50 -22.89 -6.03
C PRO A 389 -10.42 -22.53 -4.53
N ALA A 390 -11.48 -21.85 -4.06
CA ALA A 390 -11.62 -21.40 -2.66
C ALA A 390 -11.55 -22.54 -1.65
#